data_8eb354bccbb9acfe0d6f2d5344117508
#
_entry.id   8eb354bccbb9acfe0d6f2d5344117508
#
_cell.length_a   1.000
_cell.length_b   1.000
_cell.length_c   1.000
_cell.angle_alpha   90.00
_cell.angle_beta   90.00
_cell.angle_gamma   90.00
#
_symmetry.space_group_name_H-M   'P 1'
#
loop_
_entity.id
_entity.type
_entity.pdbx_description
1 polymer ?
#
loop_
_entity_poly.entity_id
_entity_poly.type
_entity_poly.pdbx_seq_one_letter_code
_entity_poly.pdbx_strand_id
1 'polypeptide(L)'
;MADDTASASEDATRSYYDTHDVDAFYDAVWGGEDIHTGIYTDEHEDVAIASRRTVERAADTVAGLLGKESTVLDLGAGYGGPARYLAERFGCRVVALNISEAQNERHRATNAERGLDGLIEVVTGSFHDIPFSDGQFDVVWSQEAFCHSSDRERLLGEAVRVLEPGGALVFTDLMAAEGASVEALRPAVSRLGVDALATVDFYRRTLTGLGLRRIDFDDHSGQLLHHYVCVTEETRRHRPELRNTISPAYLDSLLINLPLWVDAARREQLRWGVFHCRRA
;
A
#
# COMPACT_ATOMS: atom_id res chain seq x y z
N MET A 1 16.64 10.30 -19.23
CA MET A 1 16.69 10.99 -17.91
C MET A 1 15.49 10.69 -17.03
N ALA A 2 14.23 10.74 -17.51
CA ALA A 2 13.07 10.32 -16.68
C ALA A 2 13.05 8.78 -16.44
N ASP A 3 13.44 8.02 -17.43
CA ASP A 3 13.51 6.53 -17.35
C ASP A 3 14.60 6.05 -16.37
N ASP A 4 15.75 6.75 -16.29
CA ASP A 4 16.85 6.41 -15.36
C ASP A 4 16.49 6.70 -13.89
N THR A 5 15.67 7.73 -13.63
CA THR A 5 15.26 8.07 -12.26
C THR A 5 14.18 7.13 -11.73
N ALA A 6 13.26 6.68 -12.59
CA ALA A 6 12.25 5.68 -12.24
C ALA A 6 12.90 4.34 -11.87
N SER A 7 13.85 3.87 -12.70
CA SER A 7 14.61 2.64 -12.43
C SER A 7 15.39 2.70 -11.11
N ALA A 8 16.06 3.82 -10.80
CA ALA A 8 16.80 3.97 -9.54
C ALA A 8 15.90 3.95 -8.29
N SER A 9 14.69 4.52 -8.38
CA SER A 9 13.70 4.49 -7.29
C SER A 9 13.14 3.07 -7.08
N GLU A 10 12.85 2.35 -8.17
CA GLU A 10 12.38 0.96 -8.12
C GLU A 10 13.44 0.03 -7.51
N ASP A 11 14.71 0.19 -7.89
CA ASP A 11 15.81 -0.59 -7.31
C ASP A 11 16.00 -0.30 -5.83
N ALA A 12 15.82 0.94 -5.39
CA ALA A 12 15.85 1.31 -3.97
C ALA A 12 14.68 0.69 -3.20
N THR A 13 13.46 0.74 -3.76
CA THR A 13 12.27 0.13 -3.17
C THR A 13 12.41 -1.40 -3.09
N ARG A 14 12.86 -2.05 -4.16
CA ARG A 14 13.14 -3.48 -4.19
C ARG A 14 14.17 -3.85 -3.12
N SER A 15 15.32 -3.16 -3.09
CA SER A 15 16.38 -3.40 -2.12
C SER A 15 15.92 -3.23 -0.67
N TYR A 16 15.02 -2.29 -0.41
CA TYR A 16 14.44 -2.09 0.92
C TYR A 16 13.59 -3.28 1.34
N TYR A 17 12.64 -3.73 0.49
CA TYR A 17 11.73 -4.81 0.81
C TYR A 17 12.33 -6.23 0.69
N ASP A 18 13.46 -6.40 0.00
CA ASP A 18 14.19 -7.66 -0.07
C ASP A 18 15.09 -7.92 1.16
N THR A 19 15.02 -7.07 2.19
CA THR A 19 15.82 -7.25 3.40
C THR A 19 15.08 -8.04 4.48
N HIS A 20 15.78 -8.98 5.10
CA HIS A 20 15.27 -9.72 6.25
C HIS A 20 14.83 -8.82 7.41
N ASP A 21 15.52 -7.69 7.61
CA ASP A 21 15.20 -6.72 8.67
C ASP A 21 13.78 -6.15 8.52
N VAL A 22 13.38 -5.82 7.29
CA VAL A 22 12.05 -5.27 6.97
C VAL A 22 10.98 -6.34 7.20
N ASP A 23 11.20 -7.55 6.71
CA ASP A 23 10.30 -8.69 6.88
C ASP A 23 10.02 -8.98 8.35
N ALA A 24 11.08 -9.13 9.15
CA ALA A 24 10.97 -9.44 10.57
C ALA A 24 10.29 -8.31 11.37
N PHE A 25 10.50 -7.06 10.98
CA PHE A 25 9.84 -5.90 11.58
C PHE A 25 8.33 -5.91 11.31
N TYR A 26 7.92 -6.08 10.06
CA TYR A 26 6.50 -6.13 9.71
C TYR A 26 5.78 -7.33 10.32
N ASP A 27 6.43 -8.48 10.38
CA ASP A 27 5.89 -9.68 11.04
C ASP A 27 5.62 -9.43 12.54
N ALA A 28 6.58 -8.85 13.24
CA ALA A 28 6.49 -8.60 14.67
C ALA A 28 5.49 -7.49 15.06
N VAL A 29 5.31 -6.47 14.22
CA VAL A 29 4.55 -5.26 14.57
C VAL A 29 3.17 -5.22 13.91
N TRP A 30 3.04 -5.72 12.67
CA TRP A 30 1.76 -5.78 11.93
C TRP A 30 1.12 -7.17 11.88
N GLY A 31 1.78 -8.22 12.36
CA GLY A 31 1.26 -9.58 12.25
C GLY A 31 1.35 -10.19 10.85
N GLY A 32 2.17 -9.61 9.97
CA GLY A 32 2.74 -10.27 8.80
C GLY A 32 1.94 -10.30 7.49
N GLU A 33 0.67 -9.92 7.43
CA GLU A 33 -0.12 -10.01 6.19
C GLU A 33 -0.56 -8.65 5.61
N ASP A 34 -1.16 -7.81 6.45
CA ASP A 34 -1.70 -6.51 6.06
C ASP A 34 -0.83 -5.41 6.65
N ILE A 35 0.16 -4.97 5.90
CA ILE A 35 1.11 -3.94 6.35
C ILE A 35 0.65 -2.53 6.00
N HIS A 36 -0.60 -2.23 6.33
CA HIS A 36 -1.26 -0.98 5.98
C HIS A 36 -1.57 -0.15 7.23
N THR A 37 -1.84 1.13 7.04
CA THR A 37 -2.40 1.98 8.08
C THR A 37 -3.76 1.45 8.50
N GLY A 38 -4.02 1.38 9.80
CA GLY A 38 -5.23 0.78 10.37
C GLY A 38 -6.36 1.78 10.56
N ILE A 39 -7.61 1.30 10.40
CA ILE A 39 -8.82 1.96 10.85
C ILE A 39 -9.17 1.36 12.22
N TYR A 40 -8.92 2.10 13.28
CA TYR A 40 -9.14 1.69 14.67
C TYR A 40 -10.55 2.02 15.13
N THR A 41 -11.15 1.13 15.90
CA THR A 41 -12.45 1.34 16.58
C THR A 41 -12.29 1.43 18.09
N ASP A 42 -11.13 1.00 18.60
CA ASP A 42 -10.76 1.07 20.01
C ASP A 42 -9.29 1.52 20.14
N GLU A 43 -8.95 2.27 21.18
CA GLU A 43 -7.59 2.79 21.39
C GLU A 43 -6.55 1.72 21.76
N HIS A 44 -7.00 0.54 22.16
CA HIS A 44 -6.15 -0.61 22.54
C HIS A 44 -6.19 -1.74 21.51
N GLU A 45 -6.76 -1.48 20.34
CA GLU A 45 -6.90 -2.50 19.30
C GLU A 45 -5.54 -2.80 18.64
N ASP A 46 -5.31 -4.09 18.37
CA ASP A 46 -4.09 -4.54 17.68
C ASP A 46 -3.97 -3.93 16.28
N VAL A 47 -2.73 -3.56 15.89
CA VAL A 47 -2.40 -3.01 14.57
C VAL A 47 -2.91 -3.92 13.45
N ALA A 48 -2.73 -5.25 13.59
CA ALA A 48 -3.17 -6.24 12.61
C ALA A 48 -4.69 -6.21 12.37
N ILE A 49 -5.49 -6.09 13.44
CA ILE A 49 -6.96 -6.02 13.34
C ILE A 49 -7.39 -4.74 12.64
N ALA A 50 -6.81 -3.60 13.03
CA ALA A 50 -7.11 -2.32 12.43
C ALA A 50 -6.68 -2.25 10.95
N SER A 51 -5.52 -2.84 10.60
CA SER A 51 -5.03 -2.92 9.20
C SER A 51 -5.95 -3.80 8.35
N ARG A 52 -6.41 -4.94 8.85
CA ARG A 52 -7.41 -5.79 8.17
C ARG A 52 -8.72 -5.02 7.92
N ARG A 53 -9.16 -4.19 8.85
CA ARG A 53 -10.37 -3.38 8.67
C ARG A 53 -10.22 -2.36 7.53
N THR A 54 -9.01 -1.88 7.26
CA THR A 54 -8.74 -1.05 6.08
C THR A 54 -8.99 -1.80 4.79
N VAL A 55 -8.53 -3.07 4.70
CA VAL A 55 -8.82 -3.95 3.55
C VAL A 55 -10.33 -4.14 3.39
N GLU A 56 -11.03 -4.44 4.48
CA GLU A 56 -12.49 -4.63 4.49
C GLU A 56 -13.22 -3.37 4.02
N ARG A 57 -12.85 -2.20 4.54
CA ARG A 57 -13.43 -0.91 4.16
C ARG A 57 -13.24 -0.61 2.69
N ALA A 58 -12.04 -0.82 2.15
CA ALA A 58 -11.76 -0.61 0.75
C ALA A 58 -12.55 -1.61 -0.13
N ALA A 59 -12.62 -2.89 0.25
CA ALA A 59 -13.37 -3.91 -0.47
C ALA A 59 -14.88 -3.64 -0.53
N ASP A 60 -15.45 -3.07 0.55
CA ASP A 60 -16.86 -2.72 0.60
C ASP A 60 -17.23 -1.65 -0.45
N THR A 61 -16.30 -0.78 -0.86
CA THR A 61 -16.54 0.25 -1.89
C THR A 61 -16.77 -0.35 -3.28
N VAL A 62 -16.23 -1.54 -3.53
CA VAL A 62 -16.30 -2.25 -4.83
C VAL A 62 -17.02 -3.60 -4.75
N ALA A 63 -17.64 -3.94 -3.62
CA ALA A 63 -18.29 -5.22 -3.42
C ALA A 63 -19.31 -5.58 -4.52
N GLY A 64 -19.96 -4.58 -5.12
CA GLY A 64 -20.91 -4.77 -6.23
C GLY A 64 -20.25 -5.15 -7.58
N LEU A 65 -18.92 -5.06 -7.71
CA LEU A 65 -18.15 -5.48 -8.89
C LEU A 65 -17.47 -6.83 -8.70
N LEU A 66 -17.36 -7.28 -7.45
CA LEU A 66 -16.59 -8.47 -7.09
C LEU A 66 -17.46 -9.72 -7.06
N GLY A 67 -16.97 -10.79 -7.63
CA GLY A 67 -17.58 -12.11 -7.67
C GLY A 67 -16.69 -13.11 -8.40
N LYS A 68 -17.18 -14.34 -8.58
CA LYS A 68 -16.38 -15.46 -9.13
C LYS A 68 -15.84 -15.23 -10.54
N GLU A 69 -16.51 -14.41 -11.32
CA GLU A 69 -16.12 -14.10 -12.71
C GLU A 69 -15.25 -12.84 -12.80
N SER A 70 -15.16 -12.05 -11.73
CA SER A 70 -14.39 -10.82 -11.75
C SER A 70 -12.90 -11.05 -11.57
N THR A 71 -12.11 -10.13 -12.15
CA THR A 71 -10.66 -10.11 -12.12
C THR A 71 -10.17 -8.84 -11.44
N VAL A 72 -9.27 -9.01 -10.48
CA VAL A 72 -8.65 -7.90 -9.73
C VAL A 72 -7.16 -7.86 -10.03
N LEU A 73 -6.61 -6.68 -10.29
CA LEU A 73 -5.16 -6.45 -10.30
C LEU A 73 -4.77 -5.71 -9.01
N ASP A 74 -3.96 -6.35 -8.17
CA ASP A 74 -3.42 -5.76 -6.95
C ASP A 74 -1.99 -5.25 -7.20
N LEU A 75 -1.84 -3.92 -7.21
CA LEU A 75 -0.59 -3.21 -7.52
C LEU A 75 0.22 -2.93 -6.25
N GLY A 76 1.40 -3.50 -6.15
CA GLY A 76 2.22 -3.45 -4.96
C GLY A 76 1.71 -4.39 -3.87
N ALA A 77 1.32 -5.61 -4.26
CA ALA A 77 0.59 -6.57 -3.43
C ALA A 77 1.34 -7.05 -2.15
N GLY A 78 2.64 -6.80 -2.05
CA GLY A 78 3.43 -7.18 -0.88
C GLY A 78 3.28 -8.65 -0.49
N TYR A 79 2.92 -8.90 0.77
CA TYR A 79 2.69 -10.27 1.29
C TYR A 79 1.32 -10.87 0.92
N GLY A 80 0.46 -10.13 0.25
CA GLY A 80 -0.79 -10.61 -0.35
C GLY A 80 -1.97 -10.74 0.60
N GLY A 81 -1.96 -10.05 1.74
CA GLY A 81 -3.11 -10.01 2.65
C GLY A 81 -4.41 -9.60 1.95
N PRO A 82 -4.44 -8.43 1.25
CA PRO A 82 -5.61 -8.00 0.49
C PRO A 82 -6.02 -8.98 -0.60
N ALA A 83 -5.05 -9.50 -1.38
CA ALA A 83 -5.33 -10.46 -2.45
C ALA A 83 -6.05 -11.71 -1.91
N ARG A 84 -5.57 -12.28 -0.80
CA ARG A 84 -6.22 -13.42 -0.14
C ARG A 84 -7.60 -13.08 0.38
N TYR A 85 -7.76 -11.92 1.03
CA TYR A 85 -9.06 -11.49 1.52
C TYR A 85 -10.09 -11.36 0.39
N LEU A 86 -9.72 -10.76 -0.73
CA LEU A 86 -10.60 -10.60 -1.90
C LEU A 86 -10.98 -11.96 -2.49
N ALA A 87 -10.01 -12.85 -2.68
CA ALA A 87 -10.24 -14.19 -3.21
C ALA A 87 -11.13 -15.04 -2.26
N GLU A 88 -10.89 -15.02 -0.96
CA GLU A 88 -11.68 -15.75 0.04
C GLU A 88 -13.11 -15.23 0.15
N ARG A 89 -13.27 -13.90 0.22
CA ARG A 89 -14.58 -13.29 0.44
C ARG A 89 -15.49 -13.34 -0.78
N PHE A 90 -14.94 -13.10 -1.97
CA PHE A 90 -15.72 -12.90 -3.20
C PHE A 90 -15.56 -14.06 -4.20
N GLY A 91 -14.54 -14.89 -4.04
CA GLY A 91 -14.21 -15.94 -5.00
C GLY A 91 -13.64 -15.42 -6.32
N CYS A 92 -13.24 -14.14 -6.37
CA CYS A 92 -12.69 -13.50 -7.56
C CYS A 92 -11.26 -13.99 -7.86
N ARG A 93 -10.82 -13.80 -9.09
CA ARG A 93 -9.42 -14.00 -9.48
C ARG A 93 -8.62 -12.74 -9.17
N VAL A 94 -7.44 -12.93 -8.59
CA VAL A 94 -6.54 -11.81 -8.28
C VAL A 94 -5.20 -12.04 -8.95
N VAL A 95 -4.74 -11.04 -9.69
CA VAL A 95 -3.35 -10.94 -10.14
C VAL A 95 -2.64 -9.98 -9.21
N ALA A 96 -1.64 -10.46 -8.48
CA ALA A 96 -0.87 -9.72 -7.52
C ALA A 96 0.46 -9.31 -8.14
N LEU A 97 0.57 -8.05 -8.57
CA LEU A 97 1.80 -7.49 -9.16
C LEU A 97 2.64 -6.83 -8.07
N ASN A 98 3.88 -7.27 -7.89
CA ASN A 98 4.78 -6.71 -6.90
C ASN A 98 6.24 -6.78 -7.38
N ILE A 99 7.07 -5.83 -6.94
CA ILE A 99 8.44 -5.68 -7.41
C ILE A 99 9.45 -6.56 -6.66
N SER A 100 9.18 -6.88 -5.38
CA SER A 100 10.06 -7.69 -4.52
C SER A 100 9.82 -9.18 -4.74
N GLU A 101 10.83 -9.89 -5.24
CA GLU A 101 10.73 -11.34 -5.42
C GLU A 101 10.72 -12.08 -4.07
N ALA A 102 11.41 -11.58 -3.05
CA ALA A 102 11.39 -12.17 -1.72
C ALA A 102 9.97 -12.16 -1.11
N GLN A 103 9.24 -11.03 -1.23
CA GLN A 103 7.84 -10.97 -0.82
C GLN A 103 6.95 -11.88 -1.68
N ASN A 104 7.20 -11.95 -2.99
CA ASN A 104 6.44 -12.77 -3.92
C ASN A 104 6.57 -14.27 -3.61
N GLU A 105 7.76 -14.74 -3.25
CA GLU A 105 7.98 -16.13 -2.81
C GLU A 105 7.17 -16.46 -1.55
N ARG A 106 7.19 -15.58 -0.54
CA ARG A 106 6.38 -15.73 0.67
C ARG A 106 4.89 -15.68 0.34
N HIS A 107 4.47 -14.76 -0.53
CA HIS A 107 3.07 -14.65 -0.98
C HIS A 107 2.60 -15.96 -1.64
N ARG A 108 3.36 -16.52 -2.59
CA ARG A 108 3.04 -17.79 -3.26
C ARG A 108 2.96 -18.95 -2.26
N ALA A 109 3.92 -19.04 -1.33
CA ALA A 109 3.93 -20.09 -0.30
C ALA A 109 2.67 -20.03 0.57
N THR A 110 2.30 -18.84 1.07
CA THR A 110 1.10 -18.65 1.89
C THR A 110 -0.18 -18.95 1.11
N ASN A 111 -0.26 -18.58 -0.19
CA ASN A 111 -1.40 -18.91 -1.04
C ASN A 111 -1.57 -20.41 -1.21
N ALA A 112 -0.48 -21.15 -1.43
CA ALA A 112 -0.50 -22.61 -1.55
C ALA A 112 -0.92 -23.31 -0.24
N GLU A 113 -0.40 -22.84 0.90
CA GLU A 113 -0.80 -23.35 2.23
C GLU A 113 -2.30 -23.17 2.52
N ARG A 114 -2.91 -22.08 1.97
CA ARG A 114 -4.35 -21.79 2.14
C ARG A 114 -5.21 -22.33 1.00
N GLY A 115 -4.62 -22.97 -0.01
CA GLY A 115 -5.36 -23.49 -1.17
C GLY A 115 -5.94 -22.42 -2.07
N LEU A 116 -5.29 -21.24 -2.14
CA LEU A 116 -5.71 -20.07 -2.93
C LEU A 116 -4.90 -19.88 -4.21
N ASP A 117 -3.91 -20.73 -4.46
CA ASP A 117 -3.04 -20.71 -5.64
C ASP A 117 -3.81 -20.85 -6.99
N GLY A 118 -5.01 -21.44 -6.94
CA GLY A 118 -5.93 -21.48 -8.09
C GLY A 118 -6.69 -20.16 -8.36
N LEU A 119 -6.72 -19.23 -7.42
CA LEU A 119 -7.41 -17.93 -7.54
C LEU A 119 -6.45 -16.74 -7.58
N ILE A 120 -5.23 -16.88 -7.06
CA ILE A 120 -4.27 -15.78 -6.94
C ILE A 120 -3.01 -16.10 -7.74
N GLU A 121 -2.75 -15.32 -8.77
CA GLU A 121 -1.52 -15.33 -9.56
C GLU A 121 -0.56 -14.25 -9.04
N VAL A 122 0.69 -14.60 -8.72
CA VAL A 122 1.71 -13.65 -8.24
C VAL A 122 2.73 -13.38 -9.34
N VAL A 123 2.80 -12.13 -9.77
CA VAL A 123 3.63 -11.66 -10.88
C VAL A 123 4.67 -10.67 -10.37
N THR A 124 5.95 -10.90 -10.73
CA THR A 124 7.02 -9.94 -10.44
C THR A 124 7.09 -8.92 -11.56
N GLY A 125 6.94 -7.64 -11.22
CA GLY A 125 6.95 -6.56 -12.20
C GLY A 125 6.77 -5.18 -11.58
N SER A 126 6.93 -4.16 -12.42
CA SER A 126 6.74 -2.76 -12.05
C SER A 126 5.32 -2.30 -12.36
N PHE A 127 4.75 -1.49 -11.50
CA PHE A 127 3.48 -0.81 -11.76
C PHE A 127 3.63 0.38 -12.74
N HIS A 128 4.87 0.76 -13.12
CA HIS A 128 5.12 1.73 -14.18
C HIS A 128 5.11 1.13 -15.61
N ASP A 129 5.11 -0.20 -15.70
CA ASP A 129 5.05 -0.95 -16.97
C ASP A 129 4.28 -2.25 -16.71
N ILE A 130 2.97 -2.15 -16.64
CA ILE A 130 2.08 -3.25 -16.25
C ILE A 130 1.97 -4.22 -17.44
N PRO A 131 2.42 -5.51 -17.30
CA PRO A 131 2.53 -6.47 -18.42
C PRO A 131 1.19 -7.10 -18.80
N PHE A 132 0.12 -6.31 -18.82
CA PHE A 132 -1.22 -6.76 -19.16
C PHE A 132 -1.87 -5.84 -20.21
N SER A 133 -2.87 -6.38 -20.92
CA SER A 133 -3.58 -5.67 -21.97
C SER A 133 -4.48 -4.55 -21.41
N ASP A 134 -4.80 -3.59 -22.28
CA ASP A 134 -5.77 -2.54 -21.98
C ASP A 134 -7.13 -3.14 -21.62
N GLY A 135 -7.77 -2.62 -20.56
CA GLY A 135 -9.11 -3.00 -20.19
C GLY A 135 -9.29 -4.46 -19.77
N GLN A 136 -8.31 -5.04 -19.12
CA GLN A 136 -8.31 -6.46 -18.72
C GLN A 136 -8.93 -6.72 -17.36
N PHE A 137 -9.00 -5.74 -16.46
CA PHE A 137 -9.39 -5.93 -15.06
C PHE A 137 -10.66 -5.16 -14.69
N ASP A 138 -11.57 -5.82 -13.97
CA ASP A 138 -12.79 -5.21 -13.39
C ASP A 138 -12.44 -4.23 -12.27
N VAL A 139 -11.42 -4.57 -11.48
CA VAL A 139 -10.92 -3.74 -10.38
C VAL A 139 -9.40 -3.68 -10.42
N VAL A 140 -8.85 -2.46 -10.32
CA VAL A 140 -7.45 -2.24 -9.98
C VAL A 140 -7.40 -1.79 -8.52
N TRP A 141 -6.59 -2.50 -7.75
CA TRP A 141 -6.45 -2.33 -6.31
C TRP A 141 -5.02 -1.92 -5.97
N SER A 142 -4.84 -1.11 -4.91
CA SER A 142 -3.52 -0.86 -4.33
C SER A 142 -3.65 -0.36 -2.89
N GLN A 143 -2.75 -0.75 -2.01
CA GLN A 143 -2.70 -0.19 -0.66
C GLN A 143 -1.28 0.25 -0.30
N GLU A 144 -1.13 1.56 -0.08
CA GLU A 144 0.10 2.23 0.38
C GLU A 144 1.36 1.87 -0.42
N ALA A 145 1.17 1.60 -1.74
CA ALA A 145 2.25 1.32 -2.67
C ALA A 145 2.59 2.53 -3.57
N PHE A 146 1.61 3.36 -3.89
CA PHE A 146 1.79 4.49 -4.81
C PHE A 146 2.72 5.57 -4.24
N CYS A 147 2.83 5.70 -2.92
CA CYS A 147 3.78 6.60 -2.27
C CYS A 147 5.24 6.30 -2.65
N HIS A 148 5.57 5.07 -3.03
CA HIS A 148 6.91 4.67 -3.46
C HIS A 148 7.23 5.04 -4.91
N SER A 149 6.24 5.47 -5.70
CA SER A 149 6.46 5.84 -7.10
C SER A 149 7.20 7.17 -7.23
N SER A 150 8.22 7.19 -8.06
CA SER A 150 8.88 8.42 -8.51
C SER A 150 8.17 9.08 -9.70
N ASP A 151 7.30 8.33 -10.42
CA ASP A 151 6.49 8.80 -11.54
C ASP A 151 5.03 8.34 -11.37
N ARG A 152 4.31 9.06 -10.51
CA ARG A 152 2.91 8.74 -10.17
C ARG A 152 1.96 8.98 -11.34
N GLU A 153 2.28 9.89 -12.27
CA GLU A 153 1.43 10.12 -13.46
C GLU A 153 1.49 8.91 -14.40
N ARG A 154 2.67 8.37 -14.65
CA ARG A 154 2.85 7.14 -15.44
C ARG A 154 2.16 5.95 -14.77
N LEU A 155 2.39 5.74 -13.47
CA LEU A 155 1.73 4.69 -12.68
C LEU A 155 0.21 4.75 -12.82
N LEU A 156 -0.39 5.93 -12.58
CA LEU A 156 -1.84 6.11 -12.66
C LEU A 156 -2.34 5.90 -14.10
N GLY A 157 -1.56 6.32 -15.11
CA GLY A 157 -1.85 6.05 -16.52
C GLY A 157 -1.92 4.55 -16.81
N GLU A 158 -0.96 3.77 -16.34
CA GLU A 158 -0.94 2.31 -16.46
C GLU A 158 -2.11 1.64 -15.72
N ALA A 159 -2.36 2.05 -14.46
CA ALA A 159 -3.49 1.54 -13.68
C ALA A 159 -4.84 1.76 -14.37
N VAL A 160 -5.02 2.94 -14.99
CA VAL A 160 -6.25 3.26 -15.75
C VAL A 160 -6.28 2.53 -17.10
N ARG A 161 -5.15 2.35 -17.76
CA ARG A 161 -5.06 1.64 -19.05
C ARG A 161 -5.58 0.21 -18.94
N VAL A 162 -5.15 -0.52 -17.91
CA VAL A 162 -5.52 -1.93 -17.72
C VAL A 162 -6.91 -2.13 -17.12
N LEU A 163 -7.53 -1.08 -16.57
CA LEU A 163 -8.87 -1.12 -16.02
C LEU A 163 -9.91 -1.16 -17.14
N GLU A 164 -10.90 -2.04 -17.07
CA GLU A 164 -11.97 -2.11 -18.09
C GLU A 164 -12.91 -0.89 -18.04
N PRO A 165 -13.62 -0.57 -19.15
CA PRO A 165 -14.70 0.41 -19.10
C PRO A 165 -15.78 -0.01 -18.10
N GLY A 166 -16.15 0.92 -17.19
CA GLY A 166 -17.07 0.62 -16.10
C GLY A 166 -16.41 0.00 -14.85
N GLY A 167 -15.13 -0.38 -14.92
CA GLY A 167 -14.35 -0.89 -13.80
C GLY A 167 -14.03 0.15 -12.72
N ALA A 168 -13.40 -0.26 -11.63
CA ALA A 168 -13.06 0.62 -10.51
C ALA A 168 -11.59 0.57 -10.14
N LEU A 169 -11.00 1.72 -9.88
CA LEU A 169 -9.72 1.87 -9.19
C LEU A 169 -9.98 2.17 -7.71
N VAL A 170 -9.46 1.31 -6.83
CA VAL A 170 -9.53 1.49 -5.36
C VAL A 170 -8.13 1.46 -4.79
N PHE A 171 -7.78 2.49 -4.02
CA PHE A 171 -6.47 2.50 -3.37
C PHE A 171 -6.47 3.30 -2.07
N THR A 172 -5.56 2.94 -1.19
CA THR A 172 -5.13 3.78 -0.07
C THR A 172 -3.72 4.27 -0.31
N ASP A 173 -3.39 5.46 0.19
CA ASP A 173 -2.02 5.95 0.12
C ASP A 173 -1.70 6.94 1.22
N LEU A 174 -0.41 7.02 1.57
CA LEU A 174 0.12 8.06 2.44
C LEU A 174 0.35 9.33 1.63
N MET A 175 -0.27 10.42 2.04
CA MET A 175 -0.26 11.68 1.30
C MET A 175 0.18 12.84 2.20
N ALA A 176 0.73 13.88 1.58
CA ALA A 176 0.91 15.16 2.24
C ALA A 176 -0.41 15.94 2.29
N ALA A 177 -0.64 16.68 3.36
CA ALA A 177 -1.72 17.65 3.40
C ALA A 177 -1.43 18.79 2.40
N GLU A 178 -2.49 19.40 1.85
CA GLU A 178 -2.35 20.53 0.95
C GLU A 178 -1.58 21.68 1.63
N GLY A 179 -0.50 22.14 0.98
CA GLY A 179 0.36 23.18 1.51
C GLY A 179 1.35 22.75 2.59
N ALA A 180 1.43 21.47 2.92
CA ALA A 180 2.48 20.94 3.80
C ALA A 180 3.86 21.13 3.14
N SER A 181 4.85 21.54 3.94
CA SER A 181 6.22 21.73 3.46
C SER A 181 6.90 20.39 3.19
N VAL A 182 7.43 20.21 1.99
CA VAL A 182 8.24 19.04 1.61
C VAL A 182 9.45 18.89 2.53
N GLU A 183 10.13 20.00 2.86
CA GLU A 183 11.29 20.00 3.76
C GLU A 183 10.91 19.53 5.17
N ALA A 184 9.73 19.92 5.67
CA ALA A 184 9.25 19.52 6.99
C ALA A 184 8.91 18.02 7.05
N LEU A 185 8.40 17.44 5.96
CA LEU A 185 8.06 16.02 5.88
C LEU A 185 9.25 15.13 5.51
N ARG A 186 10.29 15.67 4.85
CA ARG A 186 11.45 14.89 4.37
C ARG A 186 12.05 13.95 5.42
N PRO A 187 12.28 14.35 6.69
CA PRO A 187 12.83 13.44 7.70
C PRO A 187 11.94 12.22 7.98
N ALA A 188 10.63 12.37 7.92
CA ALA A 188 9.70 11.25 8.09
C ALA A 188 9.69 10.35 6.85
N VAL A 189 9.53 10.92 5.64
CA VAL A 189 9.36 10.15 4.40
C VAL A 189 10.65 9.56 3.84
N SER A 190 11.82 10.01 4.33
CA SER A 190 13.13 9.55 3.85
C SER A 190 13.29 8.01 3.90
N ARG A 191 12.65 7.34 4.86
CA ARG A 191 12.65 5.88 4.98
C ARG A 191 11.92 5.19 3.82
N LEU A 192 10.94 5.85 3.21
CA LEU A 192 10.21 5.31 2.05
C LEU A 192 11.02 5.40 0.75
N GLY A 193 12.19 6.04 0.77
CA GLY A 193 13.02 6.23 -0.42
C GLY A 193 12.44 7.22 -1.43
N VAL A 194 11.52 8.11 -1.00
CA VAL A 194 10.87 9.09 -1.87
C VAL A 194 11.18 10.52 -1.43
N ASP A 195 11.18 11.45 -2.39
CA ASP A 195 11.46 12.87 -2.13
C ASP A 195 10.25 13.62 -1.55
N ALA A 196 9.05 13.24 -1.98
CA ALA A 196 7.80 13.87 -1.56
C ALA A 196 6.61 12.92 -1.69
N LEU A 197 5.61 13.12 -0.85
CA LEU A 197 4.30 12.46 -0.96
C LEU A 197 3.40 13.23 -1.95
N ALA A 198 2.48 12.50 -2.59
CA ALA A 198 1.38 13.11 -3.34
C ALA A 198 0.41 13.82 -2.39
N THR A 199 -0.53 14.60 -2.96
CA THR A 199 -1.65 15.19 -2.22
C THR A 199 -2.97 14.63 -2.74
N VAL A 200 -4.06 14.82 -1.98
CA VAL A 200 -5.41 14.44 -2.41
C VAL A 200 -5.78 15.15 -3.72
N ASP A 201 -5.44 16.44 -3.84
CA ASP A 201 -5.70 17.22 -5.06
C ASP A 201 -4.88 16.76 -6.26
N PHE A 202 -3.63 16.30 -6.04
CA PHE A 202 -2.85 15.68 -7.11
C PHE A 202 -3.58 14.47 -7.69
N TYR A 203 -4.00 13.54 -6.84
CA TYR A 203 -4.73 12.33 -7.28
C TYR A 203 -6.02 12.70 -7.99
N ARG A 204 -6.84 13.60 -7.43
CA ARG A 204 -8.10 14.03 -8.06
C ARG A 204 -7.89 14.63 -9.45
N ARG A 205 -6.91 15.53 -9.61
CA ARG A 205 -6.64 16.16 -10.92
C ARG A 205 -6.14 15.16 -11.94
N THR A 206 -5.16 14.32 -11.56
CA THR A 206 -4.57 13.33 -12.46
C THR A 206 -5.60 12.30 -12.91
N LEU A 207 -6.36 11.72 -11.97
CA LEU A 207 -7.40 10.72 -12.28
C LEU A 207 -8.53 11.31 -13.12
N THR A 208 -8.94 12.56 -12.88
CA THR A 208 -9.89 13.27 -13.73
C THR A 208 -9.34 13.44 -15.15
N GLY A 209 -8.08 13.83 -15.29
CA GLY A 209 -7.39 13.97 -16.58
C GLY A 209 -7.28 12.65 -17.35
N LEU A 210 -7.18 11.53 -16.65
CA LEU A 210 -7.18 10.18 -17.21
C LEU A 210 -8.59 9.63 -17.54
N GLY A 211 -9.63 10.43 -17.33
CA GLY A 211 -11.00 10.08 -17.69
C GLY A 211 -11.79 9.31 -16.64
N LEU A 212 -11.26 9.16 -15.41
CA LEU A 212 -12.03 8.57 -14.33
C LEU A 212 -13.09 9.54 -13.83
N ARG A 213 -14.18 8.96 -13.35
CA ARG A 213 -15.33 9.69 -12.79
C ARG A 213 -15.63 9.20 -11.39
N ARG A 214 -16.45 9.96 -10.63
CA ARG A 214 -16.78 9.61 -9.23
C ARG A 214 -15.52 9.31 -8.43
N ILE A 215 -14.62 10.30 -8.37
CA ILE A 215 -13.38 10.21 -7.58
C ILE A 215 -13.75 10.57 -6.15
N ASP A 216 -14.16 9.56 -5.41
CA ASP A 216 -14.51 9.66 -4.00
C ASP A 216 -13.26 9.44 -3.15
N PHE A 217 -13.12 10.22 -2.10
CA PHE A 217 -12.06 10.06 -1.10
C PHE A 217 -12.71 9.98 0.28
N ASP A 218 -12.67 8.81 0.87
CA ASP A 218 -13.10 8.55 2.24
C ASP A 218 -11.93 8.86 3.17
N ASP A 219 -11.97 10.04 3.79
CA ASP A 219 -10.86 10.59 4.58
C ASP A 219 -10.79 9.94 5.96
N HIS A 220 -9.72 9.21 6.20
CA HIS A 220 -9.37 8.60 7.47
C HIS A 220 -8.08 9.17 8.08
N SER A 221 -7.66 10.37 7.68
CA SER A 221 -6.43 11.01 8.14
C SER A 221 -6.33 11.11 9.66
N GLY A 222 -7.47 11.20 10.36
CA GLY A 222 -7.52 11.17 11.81
C GLY A 222 -6.97 9.90 12.46
N GLN A 223 -6.91 8.79 11.72
CA GLN A 223 -6.35 7.52 12.20
C GLN A 223 -4.81 7.51 12.23
N LEU A 224 -4.15 8.35 11.42
CA LEU A 224 -2.68 8.33 11.27
C LEU A 224 -1.94 8.56 12.59
N LEU A 225 -2.39 9.53 13.40
CA LEU A 225 -1.74 9.81 14.68
C LEU A 225 -1.78 8.59 15.58
N HIS A 226 -2.97 7.99 15.73
CA HIS A 226 -3.15 6.81 16.56
C HIS A 226 -2.35 5.62 16.02
N HIS A 227 -2.43 5.35 14.72
CA HIS A 227 -1.68 4.28 14.07
C HIS A 227 -0.17 4.38 14.33
N TYR A 228 0.45 5.54 14.07
CA TYR A 228 1.89 5.69 14.28
C TYR A 228 2.30 5.69 15.76
N VAL A 229 1.41 6.08 16.67
CA VAL A 229 1.62 5.89 18.13
C VAL A 229 1.64 4.39 18.44
N CYS A 230 0.63 3.63 18.02
CA CYS A 230 0.56 2.18 18.23
C CYS A 230 1.79 1.47 17.65
N VAL A 231 2.15 1.73 16.39
CA VAL A 231 3.34 1.15 15.74
C VAL A 231 4.63 1.48 16.51
N THR A 232 4.75 2.72 16.99
CA THR A 232 5.92 3.13 17.80
C THR A 232 5.98 2.38 19.13
N GLU A 233 4.86 2.19 19.79
CA GLU A 233 4.75 1.47 21.07
C GLU A 233 4.99 -0.03 20.87
N GLU A 234 4.40 -0.65 19.85
CA GLU A 234 4.66 -2.05 19.51
C GLU A 234 6.13 -2.30 19.16
N THR A 235 6.75 -1.40 18.38
CA THR A 235 8.20 -1.49 18.10
C THR A 235 9.04 -1.44 19.38
N ARG A 236 8.67 -0.59 20.35
CA ARG A 236 9.34 -0.53 21.65
C ARG A 236 9.10 -1.77 22.50
N ARG A 237 7.88 -2.31 22.49
CA ARG A 237 7.48 -3.53 23.21
C ARG A 237 8.27 -4.73 22.71
N HIS A 238 8.34 -4.90 21.38
CA HIS A 238 9.06 -6.00 20.72
C HIS A 238 10.56 -5.78 20.58
N ARG A 239 11.10 -4.66 21.10
CA ARG A 239 12.54 -4.36 21.02
C ARG A 239 13.45 -5.49 21.49
N PRO A 240 13.19 -6.24 22.59
CA PRO A 240 14.03 -7.36 23.01
C PRO A 240 14.10 -8.49 21.99
N GLU A 241 13.01 -8.79 21.31
CA GLU A 241 12.89 -9.82 20.27
C GLU A 241 13.51 -9.34 18.96
N LEU A 242 13.17 -8.13 18.53
CA LEU A 242 13.71 -7.50 17.32
C LEU A 242 15.23 -7.38 17.34
N ARG A 243 15.86 -7.15 18.50
CA ARG A 243 17.32 -7.13 18.63
C ARG A 243 18.02 -8.45 18.25
N ASN A 244 17.28 -9.56 18.28
CA ASN A 244 17.80 -10.87 17.92
C ASN A 244 17.52 -11.24 16.46
N THR A 245 16.60 -10.52 15.80
CA THR A 245 16.11 -10.84 14.45
C THR A 245 16.48 -9.81 13.40
N ILE A 246 16.66 -8.54 13.78
CA ILE A 246 17.01 -7.46 12.85
C ILE A 246 18.32 -6.78 13.26
N SER A 247 18.97 -6.10 12.31
CA SER A 247 20.22 -5.40 12.58
C SER A 247 20.00 -4.23 13.57
N PRO A 248 20.99 -3.97 14.46
CA PRO A 248 20.91 -2.83 15.39
C PRO A 248 20.72 -1.49 14.68
N ALA A 249 21.36 -1.31 13.53
CA ALA A 249 21.27 -0.08 12.74
C ALA A 249 19.84 0.17 12.21
N TYR A 250 19.17 -0.89 11.75
CA TYR A 250 17.77 -0.79 11.28
C TYR A 250 16.82 -0.50 12.44
N LEU A 251 16.95 -1.20 13.57
CA LEU A 251 16.15 -0.96 14.77
C LEU A 251 16.31 0.47 15.30
N ASP A 252 17.53 0.98 15.37
CA ASP A 252 17.79 2.35 15.80
C ASP A 252 17.18 3.37 14.80
N SER A 253 17.25 3.10 13.50
CA SER A 253 16.60 3.94 12.48
C SER A 253 15.09 3.99 12.65
N LEU A 254 14.42 2.87 12.95
CA LEU A 254 12.98 2.80 13.22
C LEU A 254 12.60 3.65 14.44
N LEU A 255 13.34 3.48 15.55
CA LEU A 255 13.08 4.21 16.80
C LEU A 255 13.29 5.72 16.68
N ILE A 256 14.11 6.17 15.70
CA ILE A 256 14.29 7.59 15.37
C ILE A 256 13.19 8.07 14.41
N ASN A 257 12.86 7.28 13.38
CA ASN A 257 11.95 7.69 12.31
C ASN A 257 10.47 7.66 12.70
N LEU A 258 10.00 6.60 13.40
CA LEU A 258 8.58 6.48 13.77
C LEU A 258 8.03 7.70 14.54
N PRO A 259 8.74 8.28 15.52
CA PRO A 259 8.30 9.51 16.18
C PRO A 259 8.13 10.70 15.23
N LEU A 260 8.85 10.76 14.11
CA LEU A 260 8.70 11.83 13.11
C LEU A 260 7.35 11.72 12.38
N TRP A 261 6.89 10.50 12.11
CA TRP A 261 5.54 10.26 11.58
C TRP A 261 4.45 10.66 12.58
N VAL A 262 4.64 10.33 13.87
CA VAL A 262 3.73 10.78 14.95
C VAL A 262 3.65 12.31 14.99
N ASP A 263 4.78 12.99 14.90
CA ASP A 263 4.81 14.46 14.93
C ASP A 263 4.20 15.07 13.67
N ALA A 264 4.43 14.51 12.48
CA ALA A 264 3.81 14.96 11.24
C ALA A 264 2.29 14.76 11.27
N ALA A 265 1.81 13.62 11.76
CA ALA A 265 0.38 13.34 11.93
C ALA A 265 -0.27 14.29 12.94
N ARG A 266 0.38 14.55 14.09
CA ARG A 266 -0.10 15.48 15.13
C ARG A 266 -0.22 16.92 14.60
N ARG A 267 0.65 17.32 13.69
CA ARG A 267 0.61 18.63 13.02
C ARG A 267 -0.33 18.67 11.82
N GLU A 268 -1.09 17.60 11.58
CA GLU A 268 -2.01 17.48 10.45
C GLU A 268 -1.35 17.70 9.07
N GLN A 269 -0.05 17.38 8.97
CA GLN A 269 0.72 17.51 7.73
C GLN A 269 0.56 16.33 6.77
N LEU A 270 -0.12 15.28 7.23
CA LEU A 270 -0.38 14.05 6.47
C LEU A 270 -1.86 13.89 6.17
N ARG A 271 -2.16 13.19 5.07
CA ARG A 271 -3.50 12.72 4.71
C ARG A 271 -3.44 11.23 4.40
N TRP A 272 -4.53 10.55 4.68
CA TRP A 272 -4.69 9.14 4.39
C TRP A 272 -6.17 8.76 4.34
N GLY A 273 -6.52 7.82 3.47
CA GLY A 273 -7.89 7.35 3.32
C GLY A 273 -8.04 6.46 2.10
N VAL A 274 -9.28 6.12 1.78
CA VAL A 274 -9.63 5.23 0.67
C VAL A 274 -10.11 6.06 -0.52
N PHE A 275 -9.41 5.95 -1.64
CA PHE A 275 -9.90 6.41 -2.93
C PHE A 275 -10.74 5.33 -3.59
N HIS A 276 -11.90 5.71 -4.12
CA HIS A 276 -12.72 4.90 -5.00
C HIS A 276 -13.05 5.70 -6.24
N CYS A 277 -12.66 5.19 -7.40
CA CYS A 277 -12.82 5.87 -8.67
C CYS A 277 -13.43 4.91 -9.70
N ARG A 278 -14.24 5.45 -10.64
CA ARG A 278 -14.88 4.65 -11.70
C ARG A 278 -14.36 5.08 -13.06
N ARG A 279 -13.99 4.10 -13.91
CA ARG A 279 -13.73 4.35 -15.32
C ARG A 279 -15.08 4.54 -16.04
N ALA A 280 -15.15 5.57 -16.91
CA ALA A 280 -16.36 5.87 -17.68
C ALA A 280 -16.68 4.81 -18.74
#